data_d9ae5de673169839ab8525f946842843
#
_entry.id   d9ae5de673169839ab8525f946842843
#
_cell.length_a   1.000
_cell.length_b   1.000
_cell.length_c   1.000
_cell.angle_alpha   90.00
_cell.angle_beta   90.00
_cell.angle_gamma   90.00
#
_symmetry.space_group_name_H-M   'P 1'
#
loop_
_entity.id
_entity.type
_entity.pdbx_description
1 polymer ?
#
loop_
_entity_poly.entity_id
_entity_poly.type
_entity_poly.pdbx_seq_one_letter_code
_entity_poly.pdbx_strand_id
1 'polypeptide(L)'
;MNITDTVAIVTGGASGLGLATARTLTSAGAHVVILDLTAPHEPLEGTTFVAADVTSEPDVAAAVAVATGLGTLRILVNCAGIAPANRVVGRDGPLALELFERAIRINLIGTFNVLRLAAAAMQQNEPIDGERGVIVNTASVAAFDGQIGQAAYSASKGAIAAMTLPIAREFASNLIRVMTIAPGVFETPMMAAMSEETKLSLGSQVPHPARLGRPAEYAALVKHIVENPYLNGETIRLDGAIRMTPR
;
A
#
# COMPACT_ATOMS: atom_id res chain seq x y z
N MET A 1 -3.99 -12.03 -14.32
CA MET A 1 -3.11 -13.10 -13.74
C MET A 1 -3.90 -13.93 -12.74
N ASN A 2 -3.75 -15.25 -12.72
CA ASN A 2 -4.30 -16.11 -11.65
C ASN A 2 -3.48 -15.92 -10.36
N ILE A 3 -4.15 -15.90 -9.21
CA ILE A 3 -3.52 -15.74 -7.88
C ILE A 3 -3.05 -17.09 -7.33
N THR A 4 -3.73 -18.18 -7.68
CA THR A 4 -3.44 -19.52 -7.17
C THR A 4 -1.99 -19.93 -7.46
N ASP A 5 -1.35 -20.55 -6.48
CA ASP A 5 0.04 -21.04 -6.55
C ASP A 5 1.10 -19.96 -6.82
N THR A 6 0.78 -18.69 -6.51
CA THR A 6 1.74 -17.59 -6.57
C THR A 6 2.24 -17.20 -5.18
N VAL A 7 3.37 -16.51 -5.13
CA VAL A 7 3.83 -15.82 -3.92
C VAL A 7 3.54 -14.33 -4.03
N ALA A 8 3.04 -13.76 -2.94
CA ALA A 8 2.81 -12.33 -2.79
C ALA A 8 3.64 -11.76 -1.63
N ILE A 9 4.15 -10.54 -1.77
CA ILE A 9 4.67 -9.73 -0.66
C ILE A 9 3.64 -8.66 -0.33
N VAL A 10 3.28 -8.53 0.94
CA VAL A 10 2.41 -7.44 1.44
C VAL A 10 3.16 -6.69 2.54
N THR A 11 3.56 -5.45 2.27
CA THR A 11 4.17 -4.59 3.29
C THR A 11 3.09 -3.96 4.18
N GLY A 12 3.39 -3.73 5.46
CA GLY A 12 2.37 -3.31 6.42
C GLY A 12 1.28 -4.37 6.60
N GLY A 13 1.62 -5.65 6.34
CA GLY A 13 0.69 -6.77 6.27
C GLY A 13 0.22 -7.28 7.64
N ALA A 14 0.77 -6.78 8.73
CA ALA A 14 0.38 -7.20 10.08
C ALA A 14 -0.92 -6.54 10.58
N SER A 15 -1.41 -5.49 9.91
CA SER A 15 -2.62 -4.77 10.35
C SER A 15 -3.37 -4.09 9.20
N GLY A 16 -4.56 -3.57 9.49
CA GLY A 16 -5.33 -2.67 8.62
C GLY A 16 -5.54 -3.18 7.19
N LEU A 17 -5.23 -2.32 6.21
CA LEU A 17 -5.39 -2.63 4.78
C LEU A 17 -4.48 -3.78 4.33
N GLY A 18 -3.24 -3.80 4.83
CA GLY A 18 -2.28 -4.86 4.50
C GLY A 18 -2.74 -6.23 4.99
N LEU A 19 -3.21 -6.34 6.23
CA LEU A 19 -3.72 -7.62 6.78
C LEU A 19 -4.95 -8.10 6.04
N ALA A 20 -5.89 -7.21 5.72
CA ALA A 20 -7.06 -7.57 4.91
C ALA A 20 -6.65 -8.06 3.52
N THR A 21 -5.64 -7.43 2.92
CA THR A 21 -5.07 -7.85 1.64
C THR A 21 -4.41 -9.22 1.74
N ALA A 22 -3.60 -9.46 2.77
CA ALA A 22 -2.97 -10.75 3.01
C ALA A 22 -4.03 -11.85 3.13
N ARG A 23 -5.07 -11.64 3.92
CA ARG A 23 -6.21 -12.59 4.06
C ARG A 23 -6.91 -12.86 2.72
N THR A 24 -7.14 -11.84 1.92
CA THR A 24 -7.82 -11.98 0.62
C THR A 24 -6.96 -12.75 -0.37
N LEU A 25 -5.65 -12.49 -0.43
CA LEU A 25 -4.74 -13.17 -1.33
C LEU A 25 -4.50 -14.64 -0.92
N THR A 26 -4.36 -14.94 0.38
CA THR A 26 -4.27 -16.32 0.87
C THR A 26 -5.54 -17.11 0.60
N SER A 27 -6.71 -16.50 0.82
CA SER A 27 -8.00 -17.13 0.49
C SER A 27 -8.17 -17.39 -1.02
N ALA A 28 -7.44 -16.67 -1.87
CA ALA A 28 -7.39 -16.88 -3.32
C ALA A 28 -6.28 -17.86 -3.77
N GLY A 29 -5.55 -18.47 -2.83
CA GLY A 29 -4.56 -19.50 -3.08
C GLY A 29 -3.12 -19.01 -3.26
N ALA A 30 -2.81 -17.75 -2.91
CA ALA A 30 -1.43 -17.28 -2.83
C ALA A 30 -0.78 -17.65 -1.50
N HIS A 31 0.53 -17.88 -1.50
CA HIS A 31 1.33 -17.79 -0.29
C HIS A 31 1.78 -16.34 -0.07
N VAL A 32 1.49 -15.76 1.10
CA VAL A 32 1.77 -14.34 1.36
C VAL A 32 2.92 -14.15 2.33
N VAL A 33 3.96 -13.44 1.92
CA VAL A 33 5.01 -12.94 2.81
C VAL A 33 4.53 -11.60 3.38
N ILE A 34 4.26 -11.58 4.67
CA ILE A 34 3.94 -10.37 5.44
C ILE A 34 5.25 -9.71 5.85
N LEU A 35 5.53 -8.54 5.28
CA LEU A 35 6.67 -7.70 5.62
C LEU A 35 6.19 -6.55 6.52
N ASP A 36 6.58 -6.58 7.80
CA ASP A 36 6.18 -5.56 8.78
C ASP A 36 7.24 -5.48 9.90
N LEU A 37 7.18 -4.45 10.72
CA LEU A 37 8.06 -4.30 11.89
C LEU A 37 7.68 -5.30 13.01
N THR A 38 6.41 -5.66 13.09
CA THR A 38 5.86 -6.57 14.11
C THR A 38 4.96 -7.61 13.47
N ALA A 39 4.93 -8.81 14.06
CA ALA A 39 4.06 -9.88 13.58
C ALA A 39 2.57 -9.51 13.73
N PRO A 40 1.69 -10.09 12.90
CA PRO A 40 0.24 -10.01 13.12
C PRO A 40 -0.12 -10.52 14.51
N HIS A 41 -1.14 -9.92 15.13
CA HIS A 41 -1.62 -10.34 16.44
C HIS A 41 -2.08 -11.81 16.45
N GLU A 42 -2.70 -12.24 15.36
CA GLU A 42 -3.10 -13.64 15.15
C GLU A 42 -2.37 -14.19 13.93
N PRO A 43 -1.79 -15.40 14.05
CA PRO A 43 -1.20 -16.06 12.90
C PRO A 43 -2.25 -16.26 11.79
N LEU A 44 -1.83 -16.04 10.55
CA LEU A 44 -2.67 -16.27 9.38
C LEU A 44 -2.09 -17.45 8.59
N GLU A 45 -2.92 -18.48 8.39
CA GLU A 45 -2.55 -19.63 7.58
C GLU A 45 -2.20 -19.20 6.14
N GLY A 46 -1.24 -19.87 5.51
CA GLY A 46 -0.77 -19.52 4.17
C GLY A 46 0.10 -18.26 4.14
N THR A 47 0.59 -17.80 5.30
CA THR A 47 1.51 -16.66 5.37
C THR A 47 2.84 -16.99 6.03
N THR A 48 3.87 -16.23 5.64
CA THR A 48 5.18 -16.20 6.31
C THR A 48 5.45 -14.76 6.75
N PHE A 49 5.70 -14.56 8.04
CA PHE A 49 6.07 -13.25 8.57
C PHE A 49 7.59 -13.04 8.46
N VAL A 50 7.98 -11.86 7.97
CA VAL A 50 9.36 -11.38 7.95
C VAL A 50 9.41 -10.01 8.63
N ALA A 51 10.10 -9.93 9.76
CA ALA A 51 10.36 -8.65 10.42
C ALA A 51 11.33 -7.82 9.58
N ALA A 52 10.86 -6.68 9.07
CA ALA A 52 11.67 -5.85 8.17
C ALA A 52 11.20 -4.38 8.18
N ASP A 53 12.16 -3.47 8.13
CA ASP A 53 11.91 -2.05 7.86
C ASP A 53 11.96 -1.83 6.34
N VAL A 54 10.89 -1.32 5.75
CA VAL A 54 10.81 -1.02 4.30
C VAL A 54 11.89 -0.02 3.85
N THR A 55 12.44 0.78 4.77
CA THR A 55 13.51 1.75 4.48
C THR A 55 14.90 1.13 4.51
N SER A 56 15.04 -0.11 4.99
CA SER A 56 16.28 -0.88 5.04
C SER A 56 16.40 -1.77 3.81
N GLU A 57 17.37 -1.50 2.95
CA GLU A 57 17.61 -2.36 1.78
C GLU A 57 17.96 -3.81 2.16
N PRO A 58 18.84 -4.07 3.15
CA PRO A 58 19.14 -5.45 3.57
C PRO A 58 17.91 -6.21 4.04
N ASP A 59 17.03 -5.58 4.83
CA ASP A 59 15.80 -6.23 5.34
C ASP A 59 14.86 -6.59 4.19
N VAL A 60 14.65 -5.65 3.26
CA VAL A 60 13.80 -5.87 2.10
C VAL A 60 14.39 -6.95 1.18
N ALA A 61 15.71 -6.95 0.96
CA ALA A 61 16.38 -7.99 0.16
C ALA A 61 16.20 -9.38 0.80
N ALA A 62 16.32 -9.47 2.12
CA ALA A 62 16.07 -10.72 2.84
C ALA A 62 14.61 -11.18 2.70
N ALA A 63 13.64 -10.28 2.80
CA ALA A 63 12.22 -10.59 2.61
C ALA A 63 11.91 -11.07 1.18
N VAL A 64 12.51 -10.44 0.17
CA VAL A 64 12.38 -10.88 -1.24
C VAL A 64 13.01 -12.26 -1.44
N ALA A 65 14.17 -12.54 -0.83
CA ALA A 65 14.82 -13.85 -0.88
C ALA A 65 13.94 -14.94 -0.23
N VAL A 66 13.30 -14.64 0.91
CA VAL A 66 12.32 -15.55 1.53
C VAL A 66 11.16 -15.80 0.56
N ALA A 67 10.59 -14.77 -0.05
CA ALA A 67 9.47 -14.91 -0.98
C ALA A 67 9.83 -15.77 -2.20
N THR A 68 10.98 -15.53 -2.81
CA THR A 68 11.45 -16.33 -3.96
C THR A 68 11.83 -17.76 -3.60
N GLY A 69 12.23 -18.01 -2.35
CA GLY A 69 12.48 -19.36 -1.80
C GLY A 69 11.21 -20.18 -1.56
N LEU A 70 10.06 -19.51 -1.37
CA LEU A 70 8.75 -20.16 -1.17
C LEU A 70 8.04 -20.47 -2.49
N GLY A 71 8.40 -19.83 -3.59
CA GLY A 71 7.79 -20.02 -4.89
C GLY A 71 7.96 -18.82 -5.82
N THR A 72 7.12 -18.70 -6.83
CA THR A 72 7.22 -17.63 -7.82
C THR A 72 6.60 -16.34 -7.30
N LEU A 73 7.43 -15.36 -6.95
CA LEU A 73 6.97 -14.02 -6.54
C LEU A 73 6.33 -13.30 -7.73
N ARG A 74 5.02 -13.08 -7.70
CA ARG A 74 4.27 -12.41 -8.79
C ARG A 74 3.47 -11.20 -8.33
N ILE A 75 3.24 -11.04 -7.04
CA ILE A 75 2.39 -9.97 -6.50
C ILE A 75 3.15 -9.19 -5.44
N LEU A 76 3.17 -7.87 -5.57
CA LEU A 76 3.61 -6.97 -4.51
C LEU A 76 2.47 -6.00 -4.17
N VAL A 77 2.16 -5.87 -2.88
CA VAL A 77 1.23 -4.84 -2.38
C VAL A 77 1.92 -4.01 -1.31
N ASN A 78 2.16 -2.74 -1.59
CA ASN A 78 2.78 -1.80 -0.68
C ASN A 78 1.72 -1.09 0.16
N CYS A 79 1.51 -1.55 1.42
CA CYS A 79 0.60 -0.92 2.40
C CYS A 79 1.34 -0.27 3.58
N ALA A 80 2.64 -0.50 3.77
CA ALA A 80 3.41 0.11 4.84
C ALA A 80 3.42 1.64 4.71
N GLY A 81 3.20 2.34 5.83
CA GLY A 81 3.23 3.79 5.84
C GLY A 81 2.72 4.40 7.15
N ILE A 82 2.98 5.68 7.30
CA ILE A 82 2.52 6.51 8.42
C ILE A 82 1.74 7.71 7.91
N ALA A 83 0.85 8.25 8.75
CA ALA A 83 0.03 9.43 8.42
C ALA A 83 0.26 10.55 9.47
N PRO A 84 1.42 11.21 9.47
CA PRO A 84 1.67 12.31 10.39
C PRO A 84 0.79 13.53 10.03
N ALA A 85 0.29 14.21 11.05
CA ALA A 85 -0.48 15.43 10.94
C ALA A 85 0.22 16.55 11.74
N ASN A 86 0.98 17.40 11.05
CA ASN A 86 1.72 18.50 11.65
C ASN A 86 1.63 19.75 10.77
N ARG A 87 1.35 20.91 11.36
CA ARG A 87 1.37 22.18 10.63
C ARG A 87 2.79 22.55 10.23
N VAL A 88 2.96 23.15 9.05
CA VAL A 88 4.27 23.66 8.57
C VAL A 88 4.83 24.72 9.52
N VAL A 89 3.95 25.57 10.06
CA VAL A 89 4.27 26.47 11.16
C VAL A 89 3.18 26.32 12.22
N GLY A 90 3.60 25.84 13.39
CA GLY A 90 2.76 25.68 14.58
C GLY A 90 2.88 26.84 15.56
N ARG A 91 2.34 26.66 16.77
CA ARG A 91 2.45 27.66 17.85
C ARG A 91 3.89 27.82 18.34
N ASP A 92 4.66 26.75 18.32
CA ASP A 92 6.02 26.67 18.82
C ASP A 92 7.09 26.93 17.74
N GLY A 93 6.65 27.38 16.56
CA GLY A 93 7.54 27.70 15.43
C GLY A 93 7.39 26.75 14.23
N PRO A 94 8.40 26.71 13.36
CA PRO A 94 8.40 25.87 12.16
C PRO A 94 8.48 24.40 12.53
N LEU A 95 7.87 23.54 11.67
CA LEU A 95 7.96 22.09 11.79
C LEU A 95 9.43 21.65 11.73
N ALA A 96 9.83 20.79 12.65
CA ALA A 96 11.15 20.13 12.57
C ALA A 96 11.27 19.35 11.26
N LEU A 97 12.35 19.57 10.52
CA LEU A 97 12.52 18.99 9.17
C LEU A 97 12.50 17.46 9.19
N GLU A 98 13.01 16.86 10.25
CA GLU A 98 13.08 15.41 10.47
C GLU A 98 11.68 14.75 10.45
N LEU A 99 10.63 15.47 10.87
CA LEU A 99 9.26 14.95 10.82
C LEU A 99 8.74 14.88 9.38
N PHE A 100 9.11 15.84 8.55
CA PHE A 100 8.82 15.80 7.12
C PHE A 100 9.61 14.67 6.45
N GLU A 101 10.92 14.62 6.67
CA GLU A 101 11.81 13.59 6.11
C GLU A 101 11.37 12.18 6.49
N ARG A 102 10.94 11.97 7.75
CA ARG A 102 10.44 10.68 8.20
C ARG A 102 9.25 10.19 7.37
N ALA A 103 8.30 11.08 7.07
CA ALA A 103 7.15 10.72 6.25
C ALA A 103 7.58 10.33 4.81
N ILE A 104 8.48 11.12 4.21
CA ILE A 104 9.03 10.82 2.88
C ILE A 104 9.81 9.50 2.91
N ARG A 105 10.65 9.31 3.92
CA ARG A 105 11.51 8.12 4.05
C ARG A 105 10.67 6.84 4.14
N ILE A 106 9.68 6.81 5.01
CA ILE A 106 8.87 5.60 5.20
C ILE A 106 7.91 5.41 4.02
N ASN A 107 7.09 6.41 3.69
CA ASN A 107 6.01 6.25 2.74
C ASN A 107 6.51 6.15 1.29
N LEU A 108 7.46 6.99 0.88
CA LEU A 108 7.92 7.07 -0.50
C LEU A 108 9.15 6.21 -0.74
N ILE A 109 10.24 6.47 0.01
CA ILE A 109 11.50 5.74 -0.20
C ILE A 109 11.30 4.25 0.15
N GLY A 110 10.58 3.94 1.24
CA GLY A 110 10.24 2.57 1.61
C GLY A 110 9.44 1.86 0.52
N THR A 111 8.37 2.49 0.00
CA THR A 111 7.59 1.93 -1.11
C THR A 111 8.47 1.67 -2.35
N PHE A 112 9.30 2.63 -2.74
CA PHE A 112 10.20 2.48 -3.89
C PHE A 112 11.26 1.40 -3.65
N ASN A 113 11.81 1.30 -2.44
CA ASN A 113 12.80 0.29 -2.09
C ASN A 113 12.25 -1.13 -2.25
N VAL A 114 11.05 -1.40 -1.73
CA VAL A 114 10.41 -2.71 -1.89
C VAL A 114 10.05 -2.97 -3.35
N LEU A 115 9.50 -1.97 -4.03
CA LEU A 115 9.09 -2.06 -5.43
C LEU A 115 10.26 -2.47 -6.34
N ARG A 116 11.41 -1.78 -6.26
CA ARG A 116 12.55 -2.05 -7.13
C ARG A 116 13.16 -3.45 -6.92
N LEU A 117 13.24 -3.91 -5.66
CA LEU A 117 13.79 -5.23 -5.35
C LEU A 117 12.83 -6.37 -5.73
N ALA A 118 11.55 -6.21 -5.48
CA ALA A 118 10.54 -7.18 -5.91
C ALA A 118 10.43 -7.24 -7.44
N ALA A 119 10.46 -6.09 -8.12
CA ALA A 119 10.43 -6.05 -9.58
C ALA A 119 11.64 -6.75 -10.20
N ALA A 120 12.85 -6.57 -9.65
CA ALA A 120 14.06 -7.26 -10.11
C ALA A 120 13.92 -8.78 -10.00
N ALA A 121 13.29 -9.29 -8.93
CA ALA A 121 12.99 -10.71 -8.80
C ALA A 121 11.90 -11.15 -9.80
N MET A 122 10.81 -10.37 -9.96
CA MET A 122 9.75 -10.69 -10.90
C MET A 122 10.21 -10.74 -12.36
N GLN A 123 11.21 -9.93 -12.74
CA GLN A 123 11.79 -9.95 -14.09
C GLN A 123 12.42 -11.30 -14.47
N GLN A 124 12.82 -12.11 -13.49
CA GLN A 124 13.40 -13.44 -13.70
C GLN A 124 12.33 -14.54 -13.89
N ASN A 125 11.06 -14.23 -13.64
CA ASN A 125 10.00 -15.22 -13.79
C ASN A 125 9.75 -15.56 -15.25
N GLU A 126 9.39 -16.81 -15.53
CA GLU A 126 8.75 -17.15 -16.80
C GLU A 126 7.38 -16.48 -16.87
N PRO A 127 7.02 -15.83 -18.00
CA PRO A 127 5.72 -15.20 -18.13
C PRO A 127 4.60 -16.24 -18.19
N ILE A 128 3.49 -15.95 -17.52
CA ILE A 128 2.24 -16.73 -17.60
C ILE A 128 1.16 -15.78 -18.12
N ASP A 129 0.45 -16.17 -19.17
CA ASP A 129 -0.59 -15.35 -19.84
C ASP A 129 -0.09 -13.94 -20.21
N GLY A 130 1.20 -13.82 -20.56
CA GLY A 130 1.82 -12.54 -20.93
C GLY A 130 2.21 -11.65 -19.74
N GLU A 131 2.18 -12.15 -18.49
CA GLU A 131 2.55 -11.40 -17.31
C GLU A 131 3.63 -12.10 -16.48
N ARG A 132 4.55 -11.32 -15.89
CA ARG A 132 5.53 -11.77 -14.90
C ARG A 132 5.18 -11.37 -13.48
N GLY A 133 4.41 -10.30 -13.33
CA GLY A 133 3.98 -9.84 -12.03
C GLY A 133 3.12 -8.58 -12.06
N VAL A 134 2.60 -8.22 -10.90
CA VAL A 134 1.84 -6.98 -10.66
C VAL A 134 2.23 -6.36 -9.34
N ILE A 135 2.37 -5.04 -9.35
CA ILE A 135 2.69 -4.21 -8.20
C ILE A 135 1.52 -3.27 -7.93
N VAL A 136 1.03 -3.27 -6.69
CA VAL A 136 -0.04 -2.36 -6.24
C VAL A 136 0.51 -1.49 -5.11
N ASN A 137 0.57 -0.19 -5.33
CA ASN A 137 0.99 0.78 -4.32
C ASN A 137 -0.21 1.41 -3.62
N THR A 138 0.00 1.89 -2.40
CA THR A 138 -1.02 2.60 -1.62
C THR A 138 -0.66 4.09 -1.51
N ALA A 139 -1.35 4.92 -2.27
CA ALA A 139 -1.36 6.37 -2.09
C ALA A 139 -2.37 6.78 -1.00
N SER A 140 -3.11 7.83 -1.21
CA SER A 140 -4.22 8.32 -0.39
C SER A 140 -4.99 9.38 -1.18
N VAL A 141 -6.24 9.65 -0.84
CA VAL A 141 -6.94 10.86 -1.31
C VAL A 141 -6.20 12.14 -0.92
N ALA A 142 -5.41 12.10 0.16
CA ALA A 142 -4.54 13.21 0.56
C ALA A 142 -3.45 13.57 -0.48
N ALA A 143 -3.21 12.71 -1.47
CA ALA A 143 -2.38 13.03 -2.63
C ALA A 143 -2.99 14.14 -3.49
N PHE A 144 -4.31 14.30 -3.43
CA PHE A 144 -5.11 15.22 -4.25
C PHE A 144 -5.82 16.27 -3.40
N ASP A 145 -6.40 15.87 -2.27
CA ASP A 145 -7.29 16.67 -1.41
C ASP A 145 -6.69 16.79 0.00
N GLY A 146 -5.39 17.11 0.13
CA GLY A 146 -4.71 17.18 1.43
C GLY A 146 -5.29 18.25 2.35
N GLN A 147 -5.39 17.92 3.64
CA GLN A 147 -5.90 18.79 4.70
C GLN A 147 -4.79 19.60 5.37
N ILE A 148 -5.17 20.61 6.15
CA ILE A 148 -4.26 21.37 7.01
C ILE A 148 -3.50 20.38 7.93
N GLY A 149 -2.17 20.50 7.95
CA GLY A 149 -1.29 19.61 8.71
C GLY A 149 -0.80 18.38 7.94
N GLN A 150 -1.27 18.12 6.72
CA GLN A 150 -0.89 16.93 5.97
C GLN A 150 0.21 17.17 4.92
N ALA A 151 0.96 18.28 4.96
CA ALA A 151 1.94 18.61 3.94
C ALA A 151 2.94 17.47 3.64
N ALA A 152 3.55 16.88 4.68
CA ALA A 152 4.49 15.77 4.54
C ALA A 152 3.79 14.49 4.02
N TYR A 153 2.62 14.18 4.56
CA TYR A 153 1.83 13.03 4.15
C TYR A 153 1.37 13.16 2.69
N SER A 154 0.78 14.30 2.34
CA SER A 154 0.32 14.58 0.97
C SER A 154 1.47 14.57 -0.04
N ALA A 155 2.62 15.15 0.30
CA ALA A 155 3.82 15.08 -0.54
C ALA A 155 4.25 13.63 -0.80
N SER A 156 4.32 12.80 0.26
CA SER A 156 4.70 11.39 0.12
C SER A 156 3.72 10.59 -0.74
N LYS A 157 2.40 10.79 -0.53
CA LYS A 157 1.35 10.06 -1.25
C LYS A 157 1.13 10.60 -2.66
N GLY A 158 1.33 11.91 -2.88
CA GLY A 158 1.35 12.51 -4.20
C GLY A 158 2.50 11.99 -5.06
N ALA A 159 3.70 11.83 -4.48
CA ALA A 159 4.83 11.24 -5.16
C ALA A 159 4.58 9.77 -5.56
N ILE A 160 3.94 8.96 -4.70
CA ILE A 160 3.54 7.58 -5.04
C ILE A 160 2.58 7.57 -6.24
N ALA A 161 1.58 8.44 -6.25
CA ALA A 161 0.66 8.56 -7.39
C ALA A 161 1.40 8.97 -8.66
N ALA A 162 2.29 9.97 -8.56
CA ALA A 162 3.05 10.50 -9.70
C ALA A 162 4.02 9.48 -10.31
N MET A 163 4.67 8.63 -9.50
CA MET A 163 5.61 7.62 -10.00
C MET A 163 4.94 6.39 -10.63
N THR A 164 3.62 6.22 -10.48
CA THR A 164 2.89 5.04 -10.97
C THR A 164 3.02 4.87 -12.47
N LEU A 165 2.67 5.87 -13.25
CA LEU A 165 2.69 5.79 -14.71
C LEU A 165 4.09 5.64 -15.31
N PRO A 166 5.13 6.43 -14.91
CA PRO A 166 6.47 6.23 -15.44
C PRO A 166 7.02 4.84 -15.14
N ILE A 167 6.81 4.29 -13.94
CA ILE A 167 7.27 2.93 -13.60
C ILE A 167 6.49 1.87 -14.39
N ALA A 168 5.18 2.02 -14.55
CA ALA A 168 4.38 1.12 -15.38
C ALA A 168 4.85 1.08 -16.84
N ARG A 169 5.24 2.24 -17.39
CA ARG A 169 5.82 2.34 -18.75
C ARG A 169 7.20 1.69 -18.84
N GLU A 170 8.05 1.90 -17.84
CA GLU A 170 9.39 1.28 -17.76
C GLU A 170 9.28 -0.24 -17.70
N PHE A 171 8.35 -0.77 -16.89
CA PHE A 171 8.20 -2.21 -16.69
C PHE A 171 7.32 -2.91 -17.73
N ALA A 172 6.72 -2.18 -18.67
CA ALA A 172 5.89 -2.77 -19.72
C ALA A 172 6.66 -3.82 -20.56
N SER A 173 7.91 -3.53 -20.93
CA SER A 173 8.77 -4.49 -21.64
C SER A 173 9.16 -5.70 -20.80
N ASN A 174 9.07 -5.59 -19.48
CA ASN A 174 9.33 -6.67 -18.53
C ASN A 174 8.06 -7.46 -18.18
N LEU A 175 6.90 -7.12 -18.76
CA LEU A 175 5.61 -7.77 -18.50
C LEU A 175 5.18 -7.68 -17.03
N ILE A 176 5.49 -6.55 -16.37
CA ILE A 176 5.08 -6.25 -14.98
C ILE A 176 4.18 -5.03 -15.00
N ARG A 177 2.99 -5.16 -14.42
CA ARG A 177 2.04 -4.05 -14.26
C ARG A 177 2.27 -3.31 -12.95
N VAL A 178 1.99 -2.01 -12.96
CA VAL A 178 2.06 -1.16 -11.76
C VAL A 178 0.79 -0.34 -11.65
N MET A 179 0.09 -0.49 -10.55
CA MET A 179 -1.11 0.24 -10.21
C MET A 179 -0.97 0.93 -8.85
N THR A 180 -1.76 1.93 -8.62
CA THR A 180 -1.86 2.58 -7.31
C THR A 180 -3.33 2.70 -6.90
N ILE A 181 -3.63 2.42 -5.64
CA ILE A 181 -4.92 2.73 -5.02
C ILE A 181 -4.72 3.96 -4.14
N ALA A 182 -5.63 4.91 -4.23
CA ALA A 182 -5.73 6.07 -3.34
C ALA A 182 -6.97 5.92 -2.44
N PRO A 183 -6.82 5.31 -1.24
CA PRO A 183 -7.93 5.14 -0.32
C PRO A 183 -8.42 6.48 0.23
N GLY A 184 -9.72 6.58 0.48
CA GLY A 184 -10.32 7.59 1.33
C GLY A 184 -10.11 7.29 2.82
N VAL A 185 -11.15 7.48 3.62
CA VAL A 185 -11.10 7.22 5.07
C VAL A 185 -11.57 5.80 5.34
N PHE A 186 -10.70 4.95 5.88
CA PHE A 186 -10.95 3.53 6.13
C PHE A 186 -10.84 3.18 7.61
N GLU A 187 -11.62 2.17 8.05
CA GLU A 187 -11.53 1.57 9.38
C GLU A 187 -10.20 0.80 9.52
N THR A 188 -9.20 1.46 10.09
CA THR A 188 -7.86 0.87 10.30
C THR A 188 -7.39 1.13 11.72
N PRO A 189 -6.39 0.40 12.25
CA PRO A 189 -5.79 0.69 13.54
C PRO A 189 -5.27 2.13 13.67
N MET A 190 -4.91 2.78 12.57
CA MET A 190 -4.53 4.20 12.54
C MET A 190 -5.68 5.11 13.03
N MET A 191 -6.93 4.68 12.85
CA MET A 191 -8.14 5.37 13.33
C MET A 191 -8.59 4.89 14.71
N ALA A 192 -7.96 3.85 15.28
CA ALA A 192 -8.41 3.26 16.55
C ALA A 192 -8.33 4.23 17.75
N ALA A 193 -7.39 5.19 17.70
CA ALA A 193 -7.25 6.21 18.72
C ALA A 193 -8.34 7.31 18.67
N MET A 194 -9.16 7.35 17.64
CA MET A 194 -10.24 8.34 17.48
C MET A 194 -11.50 7.90 18.22
N SER A 195 -12.25 8.87 18.77
CA SER A 195 -13.55 8.58 19.37
C SER A 195 -14.55 8.08 18.32
N GLU A 196 -15.54 7.30 18.75
CA GLU A 196 -16.61 6.83 17.85
C GLU A 196 -17.38 7.99 17.21
N GLU A 197 -17.58 9.08 17.94
CA GLU A 197 -18.19 10.30 17.40
C GLU A 197 -17.38 10.89 16.25
N THR A 198 -16.04 10.93 16.38
CA THR A 198 -15.15 11.39 15.30
C THR A 198 -15.21 10.46 14.10
N LYS A 199 -15.23 9.15 14.30
CA LYS A 199 -15.36 8.16 13.21
C LYS A 199 -16.69 8.30 12.48
N LEU A 200 -17.80 8.47 13.21
CA LEU A 200 -19.13 8.72 12.64
C LEU A 200 -19.17 10.04 11.87
N SER A 201 -18.57 11.10 12.42
CA SER A 201 -18.47 12.40 11.74
C SER A 201 -17.68 12.30 10.43
N LEU A 202 -16.55 11.58 10.41
CA LEU A 202 -15.78 11.36 9.20
C LEU A 202 -16.55 10.49 8.18
N GLY A 203 -17.21 9.44 8.66
CA GLY A 203 -18.04 8.58 7.81
C GLY A 203 -19.18 9.32 7.16
N SER A 204 -19.82 10.27 7.85
CA SER A 204 -20.93 11.08 7.30
C SER A 204 -20.49 12.07 6.21
N GLN A 205 -19.19 12.37 6.10
CA GLN A 205 -18.64 13.20 5.02
C GLN A 205 -18.46 12.42 3.71
N VAL A 206 -18.53 11.09 3.75
CA VAL A 206 -18.47 10.23 2.55
C VAL A 206 -19.83 10.29 1.85
N PRO A 207 -19.90 10.75 0.59
CA PRO A 207 -21.17 10.89 -0.11
C PRO A 207 -21.94 9.56 -0.24
N HIS A 208 -21.28 8.47 -0.63
CA HIS A 208 -21.89 7.15 -0.73
C HIS A 208 -20.84 6.04 -0.82
N PRO A 209 -20.97 4.99 -0.01
CA PRO A 209 -21.86 4.86 1.17
C PRO A 209 -21.42 5.79 2.30
N ALA A 210 -22.37 6.37 3.05
CA ALA A 210 -22.10 7.32 4.13
C ALA A 210 -21.51 6.63 5.38
N ARG A 211 -20.31 6.11 5.25
CA ARG A 211 -19.52 5.41 6.28
C ARG A 211 -18.03 5.37 5.91
N LEU A 212 -17.22 4.98 6.84
CA LEU A 212 -15.82 4.63 6.57
C LEU A 212 -15.73 3.42 5.61
N GLY A 213 -14.70 3.39 4.78
CA GLY A 213 -14.36 2.21 3.98
C GLY A 213 -13.91 1.06 4.88
N ARG A 214 -14.23 -0.16 4.52
CA ARG A 214 -13.79 -1.36 5.23
C ARG A 214 -12.50 -1.89 4.59
N PRO A 215 -11.51 -2.35 5.37
CA PRO A 215 -10.27 -2.92 4.81
C PRO A 215 -10.50 -4.00 3.75
N ALA A 216 -11.57 -4.79 3.88
CA ALA A 216 -11.94 -5.80 2.89
C ALA A 216 -12.31 -5.20 1.51
N GLU A 217 -12.82 -3.97 1.45
CA GLU A 217 -13.14 -3.30 0.18
C GLU A 217 -11.86 -2.87 -0.57
N TYR A 218 -10.84 -2.45 0.18
CA TYR A 218 -9.51 -2.22 -0.38
C TYR A 218 -8.90 -3.53 -0.92
N ALA A 219 -8.94 -4.58 -0.13
CA ALA A 219 -8.40 -5.89 -0.51
C ALA A 219 -9.12 -6.49 -1.74
N ALA A 220 -10.45 -6.28 -1.85
CA ALA A 220 -11.22 -6.67 -3.03
C ALA A 220 -10.76 -5.94 -4.30
N LEU A 221 -10.43 -4.63 -4.21
CA LEU A 221 -9.87 -3.89 -5.34
C LEU A 221 -8.47 -4.38 -5.68
N VAL A 222 -7.61 -4.67 -4.69
CA VAL A 222 -6.30 -5.28 -4.94
C VAL A 222 -6.46 -6.59 -5.72
N LYS A 223 -7.34 -7.49 -5.25
CA LYS A 223 -7.64 -8.75 -5.94
C LYS A 223 -8.08 -8.52 -7.38
N HIS A 224 -9.02 -7.58 -7.59
CA HIS A 224 -9.47 -7.23 -8.94
C HIS A 224 -8.33 -6.71 -9.84
N ILE A 225 -7.45 -5.84 -9.32
CA ILE A 225 -6.28 -5.34 -10.06
C ILE A 225 -5.36 -6.50 -10.47
N VAL A 226 -5.13 -7.46 -9.57
CA VAL A 226 -4.30 -8.64 -9.87
C VAL A 226 -4.92 -9.45 -11.01
N GLU A 227 -6.22 -9.71 -10.95
CA GLU A 227 -6.94 -10.56 -11.90
C GLU A 227 -7.26 -9.88 -13.24
N ASN A 228 -7.24 -8.55 -13.30
CA ASN A 228 -7.58 -7.78 -14.49
C ASN A 228 -6.32 -7.29 -15.22
N PRO A 229 -5.85 -7.97 -16.29
CA PRO A 229 -4.60 -7.65 -16.96
C PRO A 229 -4.60 -6.32 -17.73
N TYR A 230 -5.76 -5.71 -17.95
CA TYR A 230 -5.84 -4.42 -18.65
C TYR A 230 -5.63 -3.20 -17.78
N LEU A 231 -5.64 -3.38 -16.43
CA LEU A 231 -5.34 -2.31 -15.47
C LEU A 231 -3.83 -2.16 -15.32
N ASN A 232 -3.28 -1.03 -15.81
CA ASN A 232 -1.87 -0.68 -15.70
C ASN A 232 -1.65 0.83 -15.75
N GLY A 233 -0.77 1.36 -14.91
CA GLY A 233 -0.30 2.74 -14.94
C GLY A 233 -1.25 3.77 -14.34
N GLU A 234 -2.33 3.37 -13.66
CA GLU A 234 -3.36 4.28 -13.15
C GLU A 234 -3.39 4.33 -11.62
N THR A 235 -3.85 5.45 -11.09
CA THR A 235 -4.18 5.63 -9.68
C THR A 235 -5.69 5.66 -9.48
N ILE A 236 -6.24 4.62 -8.85
CA ILE A 236 -7.68 4.49 -8.61
C ILE A 236 -8.03 5.07 -7.23
N ARG A 237 -8.88 6.09 -7.19
CA ARG A 237 -9.47 6.58 -5.94
C ARG A 237 -10.52 5.58 -5.45
N LEU A 238 -10.35 5.09 -4.23
CA LEU A 238 -11.32 4.23 -3.53
C LEU A 238 -11.81 4.97 -2.30
N ASP A 239 -12.80 5.85 -2.45
CA ASP A 239 -13.07 6.90 -1.48
C ASP A 239 -14.56 7.25 -1.27
N GLY A 240 -15.50 6.51 -1.87
CA GLY A 240 -16.92 6.83 -1.78
C GLY A 240 -17.30 8.23 -2.28
N ALA A 241 -16.49 8.77 -3.20
CA ALA A 241 -16.59 10.12 -3.76
C ALA A 241 -16.29 11.26 -2.76
N ILE A 242 -15.63 10.98 -1.63
CA ILE A 242 -15.23 12.04 -0.69
C ILE A 242 -14.24 13.01 -1.36
N ARG A 243 -14.39 14.28 -1.04
CA ARG A 243 -13.38 15.32 -1.25
C ARG A 243 -13.13 15.94 0.11
N MET A 244 -11.87 15.79 0.58
CA MET A 244 -11.54 16.23 1.92
C MET A 244 -11.68 17.73 2.05
N THR A 245 -12.37 18.17 3.11
CA THR A 245 -12.43 19.59 3.47
C THR A 245 -11.06 20.06 3.97
N PRO A 246 -10.78 21.38 3.99
CA PRO A 246 -9.49 21.90 4.49
C PRO A 246 -9.19 21.52 5.95
N ARG A 247 -10.22 21.15 6.72
CA ARG A 247 -10.15 20.76 8.14
C ARG A 247 -11.09 19.60 8.42
#